data_df7ca5dbdc96d01042e6314f1c8a09dd
#
_entry.id   df7ca5dbdc96d01042e6314f1c8a09dd
#
_cell.length_a   1.000
_cell.length_b   1.000
_cell.length_c   1.000
_cell.angle_alpha   90.00
_cell.angle_beta   90.00
_cell.angle_gamma   90.00
#
_symmetry.space_group_name_H-M   'P 1'
#
loop_
_entity.id
_entity.type
_entity.pdbx_description
1 polymer ?
#
loop_
_entity_poly.entity_id
_entity_poly.type
_entity_poly.pdbx_seq_one_letter_code
_entity_poly.pdbx_strand_id
1 'polypeptide(L)'
;MKQRIKQTIAALSLSLLSLSAQAATEGVDYTVLSRPIPQQQAGKIEVLEFFGYFCVHCYHLDPVLLQHSKTFAKDVSLLTEHVVWMPEMLGLAKVAAAVNLSGLKYQANPVIFKAVYEQKINLADTNVFRSWVGKQTSFDSKKLLQTYNSPAAASAAAKMQQLTETYRIENTPTVIVGGKYKVNFNGGDWKVGMKTIDDLIVKARREQSSKPL
;
A
#
# COMPACT_ATOMS: atom_id res chain seq x y z
N MET A 1 44.93 2.08 -67.34
CA MET A 1 44.88 1.29 -66.05
C MET A 1 43.85 1.91 -65.16
N LYS A 2 42.68 1.32 -65.02
CA LYS A 2 41.58 1.83 -64.16
C LYS A 2 41.47 0.90 -62.90
N GLN A 3 41.91 1.39 -61.78
CA GLN A 3 41.86 0.70 -60.51
C GLN A 3 40.45 0.90 -59.92
N ARG A 4 39.70 -0.19 -59.82
CA ARG A 4 38.34 -0.20 -59.16
C ARG A 4 38.54 -0.37 -57.68
N ILE A 5 38.23 0.68 -56.93
CA ILE A 5 38.13 0.64 -55.47
C ILE A 5 36.80 -0.03 -55.11
N LYS A 6 36.85 -1.22 -54.48
CA LYS A 6 35.72 -1.89 -53.91
C LYS A 6 35.48 -1.29 -52.51
N GLN A 7 34.43 -0.51 -52.36
CA GLN A 7 33.96 -0.05 -51.05
C GLN A 7 33.17 -1.20 -50.40
N THR A 8 33.74 -1.76 -49.35
CA THR A 8 33.04 -2.74 -48.47
C THR A 8 32.27 -1.96 -47.42
N ILE A 9 30.97 -1.89 -47.55
CA ILE A 9 30.07 -1.31 -46.51
C ILE A 9 29.89 -2.38 -45.44
N ALA A 10 30.56 -2.20 -44.29
CA ALA A 10 30.31 -3.00 -43.11
C ALA A 10 29.03 -2.48 -42.46
N ALA A 11 27.93 -3.21 -42.60
CA ALA A 11 26.69 -2.96 -41.89
C ALA A 11 26.88 -3.35 -40.40
N LEU A 12 27.06 -2.35 -39.56
CA LEU A 12 27.12 -2.52 -38.11
C LEU A 12 25.67 -2.71 -37.59
N SER A 13 25.27 -3.98 -37.47
CA SER A 13 23.97 -4.35 -36.85
C SER A 13 24.04 -4.06 -35.36
N LEU A 14 23.50 -2.89 -34.95
CA LEU A 14 23.34 -2.54 -33.56
C LEU A 14 22.18 -3.38 -32.99
N SER A 15 22.51 -4.55 -32.43
CA SER A 15 21.55 -5.38 -31.68
C SER A 15 21.17 -4.63 -30.41
N LEU A 16 20.06 -3.91 -30.44
CA LEU A 16 19.38 -3.42 -29.24
C LEU A 16 18.95 -4.64 -28.42
N LEU A 17 19.77 -5.05 -27.46
CA LEU A 17 19.37 -5.93 -26.39
C LEU A 17 18.32 -5.15 -25.57
N SER A 18 17.05 -5.30 -25.96
CA SER A 18 15.94 -4.90 -25.12
C SER A 18 16.03 -5.73 -23.85
N LEU A 19 16.55 -5.15 -22.76
CA LEU A 19 16.30 -5.68 -21.41
C LEU A 19 14.80 -5.58 -21.22
N SER A 20 14.08 -6.63 -21.56
CA SER A 20 12.69 -6.81 -21.17
C SER A 20 12.71 -6.95 -19.63
N ALA A 21 12.45 -5.85 -18.93
CA ALA A 21 12.11 -5.93 -17.52
C ALA A 21 10.96 -6.92 -17.42
N GLN A 22 11.21 -8.07 -16.77
CA GLN A 22 10.20 -9.12 -16.64
C GLN A 22 9.04 -8.56 -15.85
N ALA A 23 7.88 -8.45 -16.50
CA ALA A 23 6.66 -8.00 -15.86
C ALA A 23 6.20 -9.03 -14.82
N ALA A 24 5.49 -8.57 -13.80
CA ALA A 24 4.95 -9.44 -12.77
C ALA A 24 4.07 -10.56 -13.35
N THR A 25 4.28 -11.78 -12.86
CA THR A 25 3.65 -13.01 -13.36
C THR A 25 2.45 -13.40 -12.48
N GLU A 26 1.30 -13.60 -13.10
CA GLU A 26 0.10 -14.10 -12.41
C GLU A 26 0.34 -15.52 -11.86
N GLY A 27 -0.17 -15.77 -10.66
CA GLY A 27 0.03 -17.02 -9.94
C GLY A 27 1.36 -17.14 -9.19
N VAL A 28 2.34 -16.27 -9.52
CA VAL A 28 3.65 -16.22 -8.86
C VAL A 28 3.77 -14.93 -8.05
N ASP A 29 3.81 -13.78 -8.73
CA ASP A 29 4.02 -12.47 -8.09
C ASP A 29 2.72 -11.82 -7.62
N TYR A 30 1.60 -12.18 -8.21
CA TYR A 30 0.28 -11.71 -7.82
C TYR A 30 -0.81 -12.71 -8.17
N THR A 31 -1.99 -12.51 -7.58
CA THR A 31 -3.23 -13.21 -7.95
C THR A 31 -4.32 -12.21 -8.30
N VAL A 32 -5.25 -12.61 -9.18
CA VAL A 32 -6.42 -11.81 -9.53
C VAL A 32 -7.55 -12.12 -8.57
N LEU A 33 -8.14 -11.10 -7.95
CA LEU A 33 -9.28 -11.28 -7.07
C LEU A 33 -10.51 -11.70 -7.88
N SER A 34 -11.20 -12.73 -7.43
CA SER A 34 -12.48 -13.16 -8.02
C SER A 34 -13.57 -12.10 -7.87
N ARG A 35 -13.50 -11.28 -6.82
CA ARG A 35 -14.37 -10.14 -6.56
C ARG A 35 -13.51 -8.89 -6.36
N PRO A 36 -13.44 -8.01 -7.37
CA PRO A 36 -12.69 -6.76 -7.24
C PRO A 36 -13.23 -5.85 -6.14
N ILE A 37 -12.33 -5.14 -5.46
CA ILE A 37 -12.66 -4.10 -4.49
C ILE A 37 -12.84 -2.78 -5.25
N PRO A 38 -14.00 -2.12 -5.15
CA PRO A 38 -14.20 -0.81 -5.79
C PRO A 38 -13.19 0.20 -5.27
N GLN A 39 -12.54 0.91 -6.17
CA GLN A 39 -11.63 1.99 -5.81
C GLN A 39 -12.41 3.14 -5.18
N GLN A 40 -11.86 3.74 -4.13
CA GLN A 40 -12.51 4.78 -3.34
C GLN A 40 -12.33 6.18 -3.96
N GLN A 41 -11.28 6.35 -4.77
CA GLN A 41 -10.92 7.62 -5.38
C GLN A 41 -11.07 7.55 -6.91
N ALA A 42 -12.06 8.28 -7.44
CA ALA A 42 -12.27 8.32 -8.87
C ALA A 42 -11.02 8.82 -9.63
N GLY A 43 -10.70 8.17 -10.74
CA GLY A 43 -9.55 8.54 -11.59
C GLY A 43 -8.17 8.22 -11.01
N LYS A 44 -8.10 7.52 -9.86
CA LYS A 44 -6.84 7.05 -9.28
C LYS A 44 -6.66 5.56 -9.50
N ILE A 45 -5.41 5.13 -9.47
CA ILE A 45 -5.03 3.72 -9.24
C ILE A 45 -4.68 3.60 -7.78
N GLU A 46 -5.43 2.82 -7.04
CA GLU A 46 -5.22 2.65 -5.62
C GLU A 46 -4.30 1.46 -5.36
N VAL A 47 -3.28 1.68 -4.55
CA VAL A 47 -2.52 0.65 -3.85
C VAL A 47 -3.13 0.58 -2.46
N LEU A 48 -3.97 -0.44 -2.23
CA LEU A 48 -4.72 -0.62 -0.99
C LEU A 48 -4.06 -1.68 -0.13
N GLU A 49 -3.59 -1.29 1.05
CA GLU A 49 -3.06 -2.20 2.06
C GLU A 49 -4.11 -2.47 3.14
N PHE A 50 -4.39 -3.74 3.40
CA PHE A 50 -5.02 -4.19 4.63
C PHE A 50 -3.92 -4.62 5.60
N PHE A 51 -3.90 -4.00 6.78
CA PHE A 51 -2.85 -4.18 7.77
C PHE A 51 -3.39 -4.27 9.20
N GLY A 52 -2.52 -4.59 10.16
CA GLY A 52 -2.81 -4.49 11.59
C GLY A 52 -1.60 -3.99 12.36
N TYR A 53 -1.77 -3.04 13.28
CA TYR A 53 -0.68 -2.57 14.15
C TYR A 53 -0.09 -3.69 15.03
N PHE A 54 -0.82 -4.78 15.23
CA PHE A 54 -0.38 -5.97 15.95
C PHE A 54 0.45 -6.94 15.09
N CYS A 55 0.48 -6.76 13.78
CA CYS A 55 1.08 -7.68 12.81
C CYS A 55 2.56 -7.38 12.58
N VAL A 56 3.43 -8.37 12.85
CA VAL A 56 4.88 -8.25 12.65
C VAL A 56 5.27 -7.98 11.20
N HIS A 57 4.64 -8.65 10.26
CA HIS A 57 4.93 -8.46 8.83
C HIS A 57 4.50 -7.07 8.34
N CYS A 58 3.39 -6.53 8.87
CA CYS A 58 2.98 -5.16 8.60
C CYS A 58 3.96 -4.15 9.20
N TYR A 59 4.47 -4.40 10.42
CA TYR A 59 5.49 -3.57 11.04
C TYR A 59 6.76 -3.44 10.19
N HIS A 60 7.18 -4.54 9.56
CA HIS A 60 8.34 -4.54 8.66
C HIS A 60 8.03 -3.97 7.26
N LEU A 61 6.83 -4.16 6.74
CA LEU A 61 6.43 -3.65 5.44
C LEU A 61 6.18 -2.13 5.47
N ASP A 62 5.57 -1.59 6.53
CA ASP A 62 5.13 -0.19 6.61
C ASP A 62 6.20 0.83 6.20
N PRO A 63 7.44 0.82 6.75
CA PRO A 63 8.46 1.79 6.36
C PRO A 63 8.87 1.65 4.88
N VAL A 64 8.88 0.44 4.34
CA VAL A 64 9.25 0.18 2.94
C VAL A 64 8.14 0.69 2.01
N LEU A 65 6.89 0.33 2.28
CA LEU A 65 5.74 0.72 1.48
C LEU A 65 5.49 2.24 1.55
N LEU A 66 5.62 2.85 2.72
CA LEU A 66 5.50 4.31 2.88
C LEU A 66 6.60 5.04 2.10
N GLN A 67 7.85 4.58 2.15
CA GLN A 67 8.93 5.19 1.38
C GLN A 67 8.70 5.03 -0.11
N HIS A 68 8.32 3.83 -0.56
CA HIS A 68 8.03 3.53 -1.96
C HIS A 68 6.87 4.39 -2.48
N SER A 69 5.81 4.56 -1.70
CA SER A 69 4.64 5.36 -2.09
C SER A 69 4.95 6.83 -2.39
N LYS A 70 6.07 7.37 -1.90
CA LYS A 70 6.52 8.73 -2.25
C LYS A 70 6.97 8.85 -3.71
N THR A 71 7.27 7.73 -4.36
CA THR A 71 7.64 7.68 -5.79
C THR A 71 6.43 7.55 -6.72
N PHE A 72 5.24 7.35 -6.17
CA PHE A 72 4.03 7.19 -6.95
C PHE A 72 3.71 8.43 -7.78
N ALA A 73 3.29 8.21 -9.02
CA ALA A 73 2.81 9.26 -9.89
C ALA A 73 1.49 9.86 -9.34
N LYS A 74 1.12 11.05 -9.81
CA LYS A 74 -0.06 11.80 -9.30
C LYS A 74 -1.39 11.05 -9.45
N ASP A 75 -1.47 10.10 -10.37
CA ASP A 75 -2.64 9.25 -10.60
C ASP A 75 -2.69 8.00 -9.71
N VAL A 76 -1.70 7.81 -8.83
CA VAL A 76 -1.61 6.67 -7.91
C VAL A 76 -1.71 7.13 -6.46
N SER A 77 -2.41 6.37 -5.63
CA SER A 77 -2.53 6.67 -4.19
C SER A 77 -2.35 5.43 -3.33
N LEU A 78 -1.65 5.59 -2.19
CA LEU A 78 -1.59 4.56 -1.14
C LEU A 78 -2.73 4.76 -0.15
N LEU A 79 -3.61 3.78 -0.05
CA LEU A 79 -4.63 3.67 0.98
C LEU A 79 -4.27 2.56 1.96
N THR A 80 -4.57 2.75 3.23
CA THR A 80 -4.30 1.75 4.27
C THR A 80 -5.53 1.56 5.14
N GLU A 81 -5.99 0.32 5.28
CA GLU A 81 -7.18 -0.06 6.05
C GLU A 81 -6.78 -1.08 7.11
N HIS A 82 -7.04 -0.74 8.38
CA HIS A 82 -6.76 -1.67 9.48
C HIS A 82 -7.80 -2.79 9.49
N VAL A 83 -7.36 -4.05 9.59
CA VAL A 83 -8.29 -5.18 9.67
C VAL A 83 -9.01 -5.23 11.03
N VAL A 84 -10.27 -5.67 11.00
CA VAL A 84 -11.08 -5.90 12.21
C VAL A 84 -11.67 -7.29 12.11
N TRP A 85 -10.96 -8.28 12.62
CA TRP A 85 -11.44 -9.68 12.68
C TRP A 85 -12.24 -9.96 13.94
N MET A 86 -12.03 -9.18 14.99
CA MET A 86 -12.71 -9.29 16.28
C MET A 86 -13.05 -7.88 16.80
N PRO A 87 -14.13 -7.72 17.58
CA PRO A 87 -14.58 -6.41 18.09
C PRO A 87 -13.48 -5.61 18.81
N GLU A 88 -12.57 -6.29 19.50
CA GLU A 88 -11.48 -5.67 20.26
C GLU A 88 -10.48 -4.92 19.36
N MET A 89 -10.42 -5.27 18.07
CA MET A 89 -9.54 -4.62 17.09
C MET A 89 -10.11 -3.27 16.60
N LEU A 90 -11.39 -2.99 16.84
CA LEU A 90 -12.04 -1.76 16.38
C LEU A 90 -11.35 -0.51 16.95
N GLY A 91 -10.82 -0.58 18.17
CA GLY A 91 -10.05 0.50 18.77
C GLY A 91 -8.79 0.85 17.97
N LEU A 92 -8.03 -0.15 17.51
CA LEU A 92 -6.87 0.06 16.64
C LEU A 92 -7.27 0.55 15.25
N ALA A 93 -8.38 0.05 14.70
CA ALA A 93 -8.92 0.56 13.44
C ALA A 93 -9.30 2.05 13.56
N LYS A 94 -9.83 2.49 14.70
CA LYS A 94 -10.09 3.91 14.97
C LYS A 94 -8.82 4.75 15.04
N VAL A 95 -7.74 4.21 15.62
CA VAL A 95 -6.42 4.86 15.60
C VAL A 95 -5.93 5.01 14.15
N ALA A 96 -5.98 3.95 13.35
CA ALA A 96 -5.59 3.98 11.94
C ALA A 96 -6.44 4.97 11.12
N ALA A 97 -7.74 4.99 11.34
CA ALA A 97 -8.66 5.94 10.73
C ALA A 97 -8.28 7.40 11.06
N ALA A 98 -7.97 7.67 12.32
CA ALA A 98 -7.51 9.00 12.74
C ALA A 98 -6.19 9.40 12.07
N VAL A 99 -5.24 8.48 11.96
CA VAL A 99 -3.96 8.69 11.26
C VAL A 99 -4.19 9.02 9.78
N ASN A 100 -5.04 8.26 9.10
CA ASN A 100 -5.38 8.50 7.70
C ASN A 100 -6.05 9.87 7.50
N LEU A 101 -7.08 10.17 8.28
CA LEU A 101 -7.84 11.42 8.18
C LEU A 101 -7.03 12.66 8.56
N SER A 102 -6.09 12.53 9.49
CA SER A 102 -5.21 13.64 9.87
C SER A 102 -4.07 13.88 8.88
N GLY A 103 -3.81 12.96 7.95
CA GLY A 103 -2.68 13.04 7.01
C GLY A 103 -1.32 12.80 7.67
N LEU A 104 -1.29 12.18 8.86
CA LEU A 104 -0.07 11.97 9.65
C LEU A 104 0.56 10.60 9.45
N LYS A 105 0.15 9.85 8.43
CA LYS A 105 0.58 8.47 8.20
C LYS A 105 2.10 8.29 8.25
N TYR A 106 2.84 9.11 7.53
CA TYR A 106 4.30 9.00 7.43
C TYR A 106 5.03 9.25 8.75
N GLN A 107 4.45 10.07 9.63
CA GLN A 107 5.05 10.43 10.92
C GLN A 107 4.55 9.54 12.05
N ALA A 108 3.26 9.22 12.07
CA ALA A 108 2.61 8.55 13.18
C ALA A 108 2.69 7.03 13.11
N ASN A 109 2.57 6.42 11.91
CA ASN A 109 2.57 4.96 11.79
C ASN A 109 3.79 4.28 12.42
N PRO A 110 5.04 4.69 12.14
CA PRO A 110 6.20 4.03 12.74
C PRO A 110 6.19 4.07 14.27
N VAL A 111 5.70 5.17 14.84
CA VAL A 111 5.64 5.36 16.31
C VAL A 111 4.52 4.51 16.92
N ILE A 112 3.37 4.42 16.23
CA ILE A 112 2.23 3.59 16.67
C ILE A 112 2.58 2.11 16.57
N PHE A 113 3.18 1.66 15.47
CA PHE A 113 3.65 0.28 15.33
C PHE A 113 4.61 -0.09 16.46
N LYS A 114 5.59 0.76 16.75
CA LYS A 114 6.53 0.55 17.86
C LYS A 114 5.80 0.43 19.20
N ALA A 115 4.85 1.33 19.47
CA ALA A 115 4.07 1.30 20.70
C ALA A 115 3.27 0.00 20.85
N VAL A 116 2.54 -0.41 19.81
CA VAL A 116 1.67 -1.60 19.86
C VAL A 116 2.49 -2.88 19.78
N TYR A 117 3.39 -2.98 18.78
CA TYR A 117 4.06 -4.24 18.50
C TYR A 117 5.27 -4.50 19.41
N GLU A 118 6.16 -3.52 19.62
CA GLU A 118 7.35 -3.71 20.46
C GLU A 118 7.06 -3.47 21.95
N GLN A 119 6.41 -2.34 22.26
CA GLN A 119 6.20 -1.91 23.65
C GLN A 119 4.96 -2.54 24.29
N LYS A 120 4.13 -3.24 23.49
CA LYS A 120 2.89 -3.90 23.92
C LYS A 120 1.89 -2.97 24.58
N ILE A 121 1.87 -1.70 24.19
CA ILE A 121 0.91 -0.71 24.68
C ILE A 121 -0.43 -0.97 23.99
N ASN A 122 -1.47 -1.17 24.80
CA ASN A 122 -2.83 -1.40 24.28
C ASN A 122 -3.47 -0.10 23.77
N LEU A 123 -3.09 0.36 22.58
CA LEU A 123 -3.68 1.55 21.96
C LEU A 123 -5.12 1.34 21.45
N ALA A 124 -5.68 0.12 21.52
CA ALA A 124 -7.10 -0.12 21.29
C ALA A 124 -7.97 0.50 22.40
N ASP A 125 -7.44 0.60 23.62
CA ASP A 125 -8.12 1.28 24.72
C ASP A 125 -8.06 2.80 24.54
N THR A 126 -9.22 3.44 24.57
CA THR A 126 -9.35 4.90 24.35
C THR A 126 -8.57 5.74 25.36
N ASN A 127 -8.56 5.35 26.63
CA ASN A 127 -7.89 6.13 27.68
C ASN A 127 -6.37 5.97 27.58
N VAL A 128 -5.91 4.74 27.29
CA VAL A 128 -4.48 4.46 27.04
C VAL A 128 -4.02 5.24 25.82
N PHE A 129 -4.76 5.20 24.71
CA PHE A 129 -4.41 5.96 23.50
C PHE A 129 -4.34 7.46 23.76
N ARG A 130 -5.33 8.06 24.43
CA ARG A 130 -5.34 9.49 24.75
C ARG A 130 -4.14 9.90 25.61
N SER A 131 -3.82 9.11 26.64
CA SER A 131 -2.66 9.35 27.49
C SER A 131 -1.35 9.20 26.73
N TRP A 132 -1.24 8.18 25.88
CA TRP A 132 -0.05 7.91 25.09
C TRP A 132 0.19 8.99 24.02
N VAL A 133 -0.85 9.34 23.23
CA VAL A 133 -0.71 10.33 22.15
C VAL A 133 -0.34 11.72 22.68
N GLY A 134 -0.85 12.10 23.84
CA GLY A 134 -0.52 13.39 24.48
C GLY A 134 0.96 13.56 24.86
N LYS A 135 1.71 12.46 24.90
CA LYS A 135 3.17 12.46 25.21
C LYS A 135 4.04 12.45 23.94
N GLN A 136 3.43 12.32 22.75
CA GLN A 136 4.19 12.24 21.50
C GLN A 136 4.60 13.63 21.02
N THR A 137 5.85 13.73 20.55
CA THR A 137 6.43 14.97 20.00
C THR A 137 6.95 14.83 18.57
N SER A 138 6.98 13.61 18.04
CA SER A 138 7.47 13.29 16.69
C SER A 138 6.47 13.60 15.57
N PHE A 139 5.22 13.89 15.92
CA PHE A 139 4.16 14.29 15.02
C PHE A 139 3.17 15.24 15.74
N ASP A 140 2.24 15.83 14.99
CA ASP A 140 1.18 16.69 15.57
C ASP A 140 0.18 15.86 16.36
N SER A 141 0.50 15.61 17.63
CA SER A 141 -0.29 14.83 18.57
C SER A 141 -1.66 15.47 18.85
N LYS A 142 -1.75 16.80 18.85
CA LYS A 142 -3.02 17.52 19.05
C LYS A 142 -3.98 17.29 17.90
N LYS A 143 -3.48 17.40 16.67
CA LYS A 143 -4.25 17.13 15.45
C LYS A 143 -4.72 15.67 15.42
N LEU A 144 -3.83 14.71 15.73
CA LEU A 144 -4.19 13.30 15.78
C LEU A 144 -5.30 13.02 16.82
N LEU A 145 -5.14 13.57 18.03
CA LEU A 145 -6.14 13.41 19.10
C LEU A 145 -7.49 14.03 18.74
N GLN A 146 -7.48 15.22 18.18
CA GLN A 146 -8.70 15.89 17.71
C GLN A 146 -9.41 15.05 16.63
N THR A 147 -8.65 14.53 15.66
CA THR A 147 -9.19 13.68 14.60
C THR A 147 -9.74 12.37 15.18
N TYR A 148 -9.01 11.73 16.11
CA TYR A 148 -9.46 10.51 16.78
C TYR A 148 -10.80 10.68 17.51
N ASN A 149 -11.03 11.85 18.13
CA ASN A 149 -12.28 12.17 18.83
C ASN A 149 -13.42 12.57 17.89
N SER A 150 -13.19 12.70 16.60
CA SER A 150 -14.22 13.07 15.64
C SER A 150 -15.16 11.91 15.29
N PRO A 151 -16.43 12.20 14.94
CA PRO A 151 -17.34 11.19 14.40
C PRO A 151 -16.81 10.53 13.12
N ALA A 152 -16.05 11.28 12.31
CA ALA A 152 -15.45 10.77 11.06
C ALA A 152 -14.48 9.60 11.32
N ALA A 153 -13.67 9.66 12.38
CA ALA A 153 -12.76 8.55 12.73
C ALA A 153 -13.53 7.29 13.13
N ALA A 154 -14.63 7.42 13.87
CA ALA A 154 -15.47 6.28 14.23
C ALA A 154 -16.15 5.66 12.99
N SER A 155 -16.69 6.51 12.11
CA SER A 155 -17.31 6.06 10.85
C SER A 155 -16.30 5.37 9.93
N ALA A 156 -15.08 5.91 9.81
CA ALA A 156 -14.03 5.30 9.02
C ALA A 156 -13.56 3.95 9.60
N ALA A 157 -13.47 3.83 10.93
CA ALA A 157 -13.15 2.55 11.59
C ALA A 157 -14.23 1.48 11.33
N ALA A 158 -15.51 1.86 11.39
CA ALA A 158 -16.62 0.96 11.06
C ALA A 158 -16.56 0.53 9.57
N LYS A 159 -16.18 1.44 8.66
CA LYS A 159 -15.94 1.09 7.25
C LYS A 159 -14.78 0.09 7.09
N MET A 160 -13.69 0.23 7.84
CA MET A 160 -12.58 -0.72 7.84
C MET A 160 -13.04 -2.12 8.26
N GLN A 161 -13.88 -2.23 9.28
CA GLN A 161 -14.52 -3.48 9.67
C GLN A 161 -15.35 -4.05 8.53
N GLN A 162 -16.23 -3.26 7.95
CA GLN A 162 -17.08 -3.68 6.82
C GLN A 162 -16.25 -4.17 5.63
N LEU A 163 -15.15 -3.50 5.29
CA LEU A 163 -14.25 -3.91 4.22
C LEU A 163 -13.58 -5.25 4.54
N THR A 164 -13.09 -5.43 5.78
CA THR A 164 -12.48 -6.68 6.25
C THR A 164 -13.44 -7.85 6.06
N GLU A 165 -14.69 -7.70 6.49
CA GLU A 165 -15.75 -8.72 6.41
C GLU A 165 -16.18 -8.97 4.95
N THR A 166 -16.50 -7.90 4.21
CA THR A 166 -17.04 -7.98 2.83
C THR A 166 -16.08 -8.66 1.88
N TYR A 167 -14.79 -8.38 1.99
CA TYR A 167 -13.76 -8.92 1.11
C TYR A 167 -13.01 -10.10 1.72
N ARG A 168 -13.44 -10.59 2.87
CA ARG A 168 -12.89 -11.76 3.56
C ARG A 168 -11.37 -11.67 3.66
N ILE A 169 -10.90 -10.54 4.22
CA ILE A 169 -9.47 -10.35 4.43
C ILE A 169 -9.03 -11.23 5.60
N GLU A 170 -8.34 -12.34 5.31
CA GLU A 170 -8.00 -13.39 6.28
C GLU A 170 -6.57 -13.26 6.81
N ASN A 171 -5.73 -12.47 6.15
CA ASN A 171 -4.33 -12.30 6.55
C ASN A 171 -3.82 -10.88 6.28
N THR A 172 -2.76 -10.50 6.98
CA THR A 172 -2.07 -9.21 6.84
C THR A 172 -0.55 -9.40 6.78
N PRO A 173 0.18 -8.56 6.02
CA PRO A 173 -0.36 -7.53 5.12
C PRO A 173 -1.01 -8.15 3.88
N THR A 174 -2.09 -7.56 3.40
CA THR A 174 -2.66 -7.86 2.08
C THR A 174 -2.64 -6.55 1.27
N VAL A 175 -1.88 -6.53 0.17
CA VAL A 175 -1.79 -5.36 -0.71
C VAL A 175 -2.49 -5.67 -2.03
N ILE A 176 -3.39 -4.77 -2.45
CA ILE A 176 -4.20 -4.91 -3.65
C ILE A 176 -4.01 -3.66 -4.53
N VAL A 177 -3.68 -3.86 -5.79
CA VAL A 177 -3.48 -2.78 -6.77
C VAL A 177 -4.68 -2.70 -7.71
N GLY A 178 -5.19 -1.47 -7.91
CA GLY A 178 -6.31 -1.20 -8.80
C GLY A 178 -7.61 -1.92 -8.43
N GLY A 179 -7.74 -2.30 -7.14
CA GLY A 179 -8.88 -3.06 -6.62
C GLY A 179 -8.97 -4.50 -7.11
N LYS A 180 -7.99 -5.01 -7.86
CA LYS A 180 -8.09 -6.27 -8.60
C LYS A 180 -6.91 -7.22 -8.37
N TYR A 181 -5.72 -6.72 -8.22
CA TYR A 181 -4.48 -7.51 -8.19
C TYR A 181 -3.93 -7.59 -6.78
N LYS A 182 -4.00 -8.77 -6.16
CA LYS A 182 -3.40 -9.04 -4.84
C LYS A 182 -1.93 -9.42 -5.03
N VAL A 183 -1.03 -8.64 -4.42
CA VAL A 183 0.41 -8.87 -4.44
C VAL A 183 0.78 -10.09 -3.59
N ASN A 184 1.64 -10.95 -4.11
CA ASN A 184 2.24 -12.04 -3.36
C ASN A 184 3.64 -11.61 -2.87
N PHE A 185 3.80 -11.47 -1.55
CA PHE A 185 5.10 -11.17 -0.94
C PHE A 185 5.86 -12.48 -0.66
N ASN A 186 6.32 -13.14 -1.72
CA ASN A 186 7.01 -14.43 -1.65
C ASN A 186 8.23 -14.37 -0.73
N GLY A 187 8.18 -15.07 0.40
CA GLY A 187 9.28 -15.15 1.35
C GLY A 187 9.64 -13.85 2.09
N GLY A 188 8.84 -12.78 1.97
CA GLY A 188 9.08 -11.50 2.63
C GLY A 188 10.13 -10.61 1.95
N ASP A 189 10.45 -10.86 0.69
CA ASP A 189 11.28 -9.95 -0.09
C ASP A 189 10.48 -8.71 -0.49
N TRP A 190 10.53 -7.71 0.38
CA TRP A 190 9.81 -6.45 0.17
C TRP A 190 10.24 -5.71 -1.11
N LYS A 191 11.50 -5.85 -1.54
CA LYS A 191 11.99 -5.22 -2.77
C LYS A 191 11.31 -5.80 -4.01
N VAL A 192 11.19 -7.11 -4.07
CA VAL A 192 10.43 -7.80 -5.13
C VAL A 192 8.96 -7.38 -5.08
N GLY A 193 8.37 -7.32 -3.88
CA GLY A 193 7.00 -6.86 -3.69
C GLY A 193 6.76 -5.43 -4.21
N MET A 194 7.69 -4.50 -3.96
CA MET A 194 7.58 -3.11 -4.48
C MET A 194 7.64 -3.09 -6.01
N LYS A 195 8.54 -3.86 -6.62
CA LYS A 195 8.58 -3.99 -8.09
C LYS A 195 7.27 -4.56 -8.64
N THR A 196 6.73 -5.57 -7.99
CA THR A 196 5.42 -6.14 -8.38
C THR A 196 4.31 -5.08 -8.31
N ILE A 197 4.29 -4.23 -7.27
CA ILE A 197 3.34 -3.12 -7.16
C ILE A 197 3.48 -2.17 -8.37
N ASP A 198 4.70 -1.79 -8.75
CA ASP A 198 4.95 -0.90 -9.89
C ASP A 198 4.44 -1.52 -11.21
N ASP A 199 4.74 -2.79 -11.45
CA ASP A 199 4.28 -3.52 -12.64
C ASP A 199 2.75 -3.59 -12.70
N LEU A 200 2.10 -3.81 -11.55
CA LEU A 200 0.64 -3.86 -11.45
C LEU A 200 -0.02 -2.49 -11.60
N ILE A 201 0.63 -1.41 -11.15
CA ILE A 201 0.18 -0.04 -11.41
C ILE A 201 0.18 0.23 -12.93
N VAL A 202 1.25 -0.15 -13.63
CA VAL A 202 1.32 -0.03 -15.10
C VAL A 202 0.22 -0.85 -15.77
N LYS A 203 -0.01 -2.08 -15.32
CA LYS A 203 -1.06 -2.96 -15.83
C LYS A 203 -2.46 -2.35 -15.62
N ALA A 204 -2.76 -1.90 -14.40
CA ALA A 204 -4.05 -1.29 -14.07
C ALA A 204 -4.32 -0.01 -14.88
N ARG A 205 -3.27 0.82 -15.09
CA ARG A 205 -3.36 2.03 -15.91
C ARG A 205 -3.73 1.73 -17.36
N ARG A 206 -3.11 0.72 -17.95
CA ARG A 206 -3.45 0.29 -19.33
C ARG A 206 -4.89 -0.17 -19.44
N GLU A 207 -5.39 -0.94 -18.46
CA GLU A 207 -6.77 -1.42 -18.44
C GLU A 207 -7.79 -0.28 -18.27
N GLN A 208 -7.46 0.75 -17.47
CA GLN A 208 -8.33 1.93 -17.35
C GLN A 208 -8.41 2.72 -18.66
N SER A 209 -7.26 2.87 -19.35
CA SER A 209 -7.19 3.61 -20.62
C SER A 209 -7.87 2.88 -21.78
N SER A 210 -8.05 1.55 -21.70
CA SER A 210 -8.67 0.73 -22.75
C SER A 210 -10.17 0.55 -22.58
N LYS A 211 -10.78 1.05 -21.49
CA LYS A 211 -12.24 1.03 -21.33
C LYS A 211 -12.85 2.13 -22.20
N PRO A 212 -13.77 1.78 -23.15
CA PRO A 212 -14.52 2.80 -23.86
C PRO A 212 -15.34 3.64 -22.88
N LEU A 213 -15.47 4.93 -23.18
CA LEU A 213 -16.31 5.89 -22.46
C LEU A 213 -17.79 5.48 -22.57
#